data_6f8f21f2b92485921e2ec3693674c887
#
_entry.id   6f8f21f2b92485921e2ec3693674c887
#
_cell.length_a   1.000
_cell.length_b   1.000
_cell.length_c   1.000
_cell.angle_alpha   90.00
_cell.angle_beta   90.00
_cell.angle_gamma   90.00
#
_symmetry.space_group_name_H-M   'P 1'
#
loop_
_entity.id
_entity.type
_entity.pdbx_description
1 polymer ?
#
loop_
_entity_poly.entity_id
_entity_poly.type
_entity_poly.pdbx_seq_one_letter_code
_entity_poly.pdbx_strand_id
1 'polypeptide(L)'
;MSVTVAKQTFKGAKYTTVIADMHYWIAAQIPELKLVESSGSKWVYKFGDTDYGVSFTSYRTSAYTYYLEIEFVRWITEDSTSKEGKYDIYTGSITENGTYLYTAGAIVVRTPHGVIIQGMTYTGIPLESFFYFGKASSAIKGEVTVHGIFSAASYVYTTAGSTSQELGGGSIFYFKIDSETPVAWRHGVLTAIRPRGASYGAAGSIVASAVYGVTGAIWAEPIRIDAFYSLDGPVSPPYYTEVTAGGRKMQRVGKELLLEG
;
A
#
# COMPACT_ATOMS: atom_id res chain seq x y z
N MET A 1 8.57 -0.06 -17.52
CA MET A 1 7.12 -0.42 -17.40
C MET A 1 6.41 0.84 -16.97
N SER A 2 5.32 1.25 -17.61
CA SER A 2 4.55 2.44 -17.20
C SER A 2 3.63 2.09 -16.03
N VAL A 3 3.29 3.08 -15.21
CA VAL A 3 2.26 2.92 -14.17
C VAL A 3 0.91 2.64 -14.83
N THR A 4 0.21 1.63 -14.36
CA THR A 4 -1.15 1.30 -14.79
C THR A 4 -2.10 1.31 -13.60
N VAL A 5 -3.27 1.91 -13.76
CA VAL A 5 -4.31 2.03 -12.73
C VAL A 5 -5.58 1.35 -13.23
N ALA A 6 -6.01 0.31 -12.53
CA ALA A 6 -7.30 -0.35 -12.75
C ALA A 6 -8.23 -0.08 -11.56
N LYS A 7 -9.51 0.21 -11.84
CA LYS A 7 -10.53 0.50 -10.81
C LYS A 7 -11.81 -0.24 -11.14
N GLN A 8 -12.44 -0.84 -10.11
CA GLN A 8 -13.70 -1.55 -10.27
C GLN A 8 -14.58 -1.38 -9.03
N THR A 9 -15.88 -1.17 -9.24
CA THR A 9 -16.90 -1.26 -8.21
C THR A 9 -17.68 -2.56 -8.37
N PHE A 10 -18.14 -3.10 -7.25
CA PHE A 10 -18.85 -4.36 -7.16
C PHE A 10 -20.17 -4.13 -6.44
N LYS A 11 -21.23 -4.80 -6.91
CA LYS A 11 -22.56 -4.71 -6.33
C LYS A 11 -23.29 -6.05 -6.46
N GLY A 12 -23.97 -6.49 -5.40
CA GLY A 12 -24.73 -7.74 -5.43
C GLY A 12 -25.65 -7.93 -4.23
N ALA A 13 -26.61 -8.84 -4.37
CA ALA A 13 -27.55 -9.17 -3.30
C ALA A 13 -26.92 -9.94 -2.14
N LYS A 14 -25.75 -10.54 -2.34
CA LYS A 14 -25.00 -11.29 -1.32
C LYS A 14 -23.59 -10.75 -1.19
N TYR A 15 -23.15 -10.47 0.04
CA TYR A 15 -21.80 -9.99 0.31
C TYR A 15 -20.72 -10.99 -0.13
N THR A 16 -20.99 -12.30 0.00
CA THR A 16 -20.04 -13.36 -0.41
C THR A 16 -19.73 -13.29 -1.90
N THR A 17 -20.73 -12.99 -2.73
CA THR A 17 -20.53 -12.81 -4.16
C THR A 17 -19.71 -11.54 -4.43
N VAL A 18 -20.07 -10.42 -3.80
CA VAL A 18 -19.35 -9.15 -3.97
C VAL A 18 -17.87 -9.29 -3.59
N ILE A 19 -17.56 -9.95 -2.48
CA ILE A 19 -16.18 -10.16 -2.02
C ILE A 19 -15.44 -11.13 -2.94
N ALA A 20 -16.09 -12.23 -3.36
CA ALA A 20 -15.47 -13.18 -4.29
C ALA A 20 -15.15 -12.53 -5.64
N ASP A 21 -16.08 -11.77 -6.20
CA ASP A 21 -15.88 -11.05 -7.47
C ASP A 21 -14.75 -10.03 -7.34
N MET A 22 -14.72 -9.28 -6.24
CA MET A 22 -13.64 -8.31 -5.96
C MET A 22 -12.28 -8.99 -5.84
N HIS A 23 -12.17 -10.06 -5.07
CA HIS A 23 -10.92 -10.80 -4.92
C HIS A 23 -10.42 -11.36 -6.26
N TYR A 24 -11.29 -12.03 -7.05
CA TYR A 24 -10.89 -12.55 -8.37
C TYR A 24 -10.47 -11.44 -9.33
N TRP A 25 -11.17 -10.30 -9.29
CA TRP A 25 -10.80 -9.17 -10.11
C TRP A 25 -9.43 -8.60 -9.70
N ILE A 26 -9.16 -8.42 -8.39
CA ILE A 26 -7.85 -7.96 -7.90
C ILE A 26 -6.74 -8.91 -8.37
N ALA A 27 -6.91 -10.21 -8.17
CA ALA A 27 -5.92 -11.21 -8.59
C ALA A 27 -5.68 -11.18 -10.11
N ALA A 28 -6.72 -11.00 -10.92
CA ALA A 28 -6.60 -10.90 -12.37
C ALA A 28 -5.82 -9.65 -12.86
N GLN A 29 -5.77 -8.58 -12.06
CA GLN A 29 -4.95 -7.40 -12.37
C GLN A 29 -3.45 -7.61 -12.10
N ILE A 30 -3.07 -8.70 -11.44
CA ILE A 30 -1.69 -9.01 -11.02
C ILE A 30 -1.29 -10.37 -11.60
N PRO A 31 -0.88 -10.45 -12.87
CA PRO A 31 -0.62 -11.72 -13.58
C PRO A 31 0.46 -12.60 -12.93
N GLU A 32 1.31 -12.00 -12.10
CA GLU A 32 2.36 -12.69 -11.36
C GLU A 32 1.81 -13.55 -10.20
N LEU A 33 0.55 -13.32 -9.78
CA LEU A 33 -0.09 -14.10 -8.72
C LEU A 33 -0.58 -15.45 -9.24
N LYS A 34 -0.07 -16.53 -8.67
CA LYS A 34 -0.49 -17.91 -8.94
C LYS A 34 -1.28 -18.43 -7.75
N LEU A 35 -2.53 -18.86 -7.95
CA LEU A 35 -3.35 -19.45 -6.89
C LEU A 35 -2.72 -20.78 -6.44
N VAL A 36 -2.47 -20.92 -5.14
CA VAL A 36 -1.89 -22.13 -4.53
C VAL A 36 -2.83 -22.81 -3.55
N GLU A 37 -3.76 -22.08 -2.94
CA GLU A 37 -4.76 -22.62 -2.04
C GLU A 37 -6.10 -21.89 -2.22
N SER A 38 -7.21 -22.63 -2.22
CA SER A 38 -8.56 -22.08 -2.15
C SER A 38 -9.41 -22.95 -1.23
N SER A 39 -9.93 -22.37 -0.16
CA SER A 39 -10.70 -23.06 0.86
C SER A 39 -11.80 -22.15 1.41
N GLY A 40 -13.04 -22.39 1.01
CA GLY A 40 -14.21 -21.65 1.48
C GLY A 40 -14.11 -20.14 1.21
N SER A 41 -13.76 -19.37 2.24
CA SER A 41 -13.64 -17.92 2.20
C SER A 41 -12.19 -17.42 2.13
N LYS A 42 -11.22 -18.31 1.88
CA LYS A 42 -9.80 -18.00 1.85
C LYS A 42 -9.17 -18.39 0.52
N TRP A 43 -8.34 -17.52 -0.03
CA TRP A 43 -7.56 -17.75 -1.25
C TRP A 43 -6.13 -17.31 -1.00
N VAL A 44 -5.16 -18.17 -1.32
CA VAL A 44 -3.74 -17.88 -1.15
C VAL A 44 -3.06 -17.91 -2.50
N TYR A 45 -2.35 -16.88 -2.81
CA TYR A 45 -1.59 -16.71 -4.05
C TYR A 45 -0.11 -16.56 -3.76
N LYS A 46 0.71 -17.21 -4.56
CA LYS A 46 2.16 -17.05 -4.58
C LYS A 46 2.56 -16.07 -5.67
N PHE A 47 3.55 -15.25 -5.41
CA PHE A 47 4.07 -14.28 -6.37
C PHE A 47 5.18 -14.90 -7.21
N GLY A 48 4.83 -15.40 -8.37
CA GLY A 48 5.76 -16.12 -9.25
C GLY A 48 6.36 -17.33 -8.55
N ASP A 49 7.67 -17.45 -8.64
CA ASP A 49 8.45 -18.53 -8.02
C ASP A 49 9.15 -18.08 -6.71
N THR A 50 8.70 -16.98 -6.12
CA THR A 50 9.25 -16.44 -4.86
C THR A 50 8.76 -17.23 -3.65
N ASP A 51 9.33 -16.94 -2.47
CA ASP A 51 8.91 -17.48 -1.18
C ASP A 51 7.81 -16.65 -0.48
N TYR A 52 7.15 -15.75 -1.23
CA TYR A 52 6.10 -14.87 -0.69
C TYR A 52 4.91 -14.72 -1.64
N GLY A 53 3.83 -14.19 -1.09
CA GLY A 53 2.59 -13.95 -1.81
C GLY A 53 1.58 -13.19 -0.96
N VAL A 54 0.30 -13.33 -1.30
CA VAL A 54 -0.80 -12.69 -0.57
C VAL A 54 -1.91 -13.69 -0.31
N SER A 55 -2.57 -13.54 0.83
CA SER A 55 -3.84 -14.22 1.09
C SER A 55 -4.97 -13.21 1.09
N PHE A 56 -6.10 -13.64 0.55
CA PHE A 56 -7.37 -12.95 0.62
C PHE A 56 -8.30 -13.78 1.50
N THR A 57 -8.91 -13.17 2.50
CA THR A 57 -9.86 -13.85 3.38
C THR A 57 -11.14 -13.03 3.49
N SER A 58 -12.27 -13.64 3.16
CA SER A 58 -13.59 -13.05 3.43
C SER A 58 -13.98 -13.32 4.85
N TYR A 59 -14.22 -12.29 5.65
CA TYR A 59 -14.68 -12.46 7.02
C TYR A 59 -15.73 -11.43 7.41
N ARG A 60 -16.41 -11.71 8.53
CA ARG A 60 -17.48 -10.91 9.09
C ARG A 60 -17.17 -10.54 10.53
N THR A 61 -17.31 -9.25 10.87
CA THR A 61 -17.12 -8.77 12.24
C THR A 61 -18.43 -8.53 12.98
N SER A 62 -19.53 -8.27 12.26
CA SER A 62 -20.86 -8.03 12.82
C SER A 62 -21.95 -8.51 11.88
N ALA A 63 -23.21 -8.34 12.29
CA ALA A 63 -24.36 -8.72 11.45
C ALA A 63 -24.33 -8.13 10.03
N TYR A 64 -23.70 -6.97 9.85
CA TYR A 64 -23.77 -6.20 8.61
C TYR A 64 -22.42 -5.71 8.09
N THR A 65 -21.30 -6.08 8.74
CA THR A 65 -19.97 -5.61 8.39
C THR A 65 -19.11 -6.76 7.88
N TYR A 66 -18.75 -6.70 6.62
CA TYR A 66 -17.98 -7.71 5.91
C TYR A 66 -16.73 -7.08 5.29
N TYR A 67 -15.65 -7.84 5.22
CA TYR A 67 -14.36 -7.39 4.73
C TYR A 67 -13.74 -8.42 3.79
N LEU A 68 -12.97 -7.92 2.83
CA LEU A 68 -11.90 -8.66 2.20
C LEU A 68 -10.60 -8.28 2.93
N GLU A 69 -10.10 -9.19 3.72
CA GLU A 69 -8.80 -9.07 4.39
C GLU A 69 -7.70 -9.50 3.43
N ILE A 70 -6.66 -8.70 3.34
CA ILE A 70 -5.47 -8.94 2.54
C ILE A 70 -4.28 -9.02 3.49
N GLU A 71 -3.56 -10.13 3.47
CA GLU A 71 -2.36 -10.33 4.26
C GLU A 71 -1.19 -10.75 3.36
N PHE A 72 0.00 -10.31 3.68
CA PHE A 72 1.21 -10.83 3.08
C PHE A 72 1.49 -12.24 3.64
N VAL A 73 1.82 -13.17 2.77
CA VAL A 73 2.12 -14.57 3.13
C VAL A 73 3.57 -14.85 2.76
N ARG A 74 4.30 -15.43 3.69
CA ARG A 74 5.66 -15.89 3.50
C ARG A 74 5.72 -17.39 3.74
N TRP A 75 6.33 -18.14 2.82
CA TRP A 75 6.63 -19.55 3.00
C TRP A 75 7.96 -19.69 3.74
N ILE A 76 7.93 -20.27 4.94
CA ILE A 76 9.11 -20.59 5.74
C ILE A 76 9.67 -21.94 5.30
N THR A 77 8.76 -22.89 5.05
CA THR A 77 9.01 -24.20 4.43
C THR A 77 7.89 -24.49 3.44
N GLU A 78 7.95 -25.62 2.71
CA GLU A 78 6.85 -26.01 1.80
C GLU A 78 5.48 -26.10 2.53
N ASP A 79 5.49 -26.53 3.80
CA ASP A 79 4.28 -26.74 4.60
C ASP A 79 4.03 -25.66 5.66
N SER A 80 4.90 -24.66 5.80
CA SER A 80 4.82 -23.67 6.86
C SER A 80 4.80 -22.25 6.29
N THR A 81 3.73 -21.50 6.59
CA THR A 81 3.59 -20.09 6.21
C THR A 81 3.49 -19.21 7.44
N SER A 82 4.02 -18.00 7.36
CA SER A 82 3.67 -16.91 8.27
C SER A 82 2.91 -15.83 7.53
N LYS A 83 2.01 -15.13 8.24
CA LYS A 83 1.23 -14.03 7.71
C LYS A 83 1.59 -12.74 8.45
N GLU A 84 1.70 -11.67 7.71
CA GLU A 84 2.13 -10.38 8.23
C GLU A 84 1.37 -9.26 7.52
N GLY A 85 1.10 -8.16 8.21
CA GLY A 85 0.45 -6.98 7.66
C GLY A 85 -0.98 -7.28 7.18
N LYS A 86 -1.94 -6.73 7.86
CA LYS A 86 -3.36 -6.92 7.57
C LYS A 86 -3.95 -5.65 6.99
N TYR A 87 -4.56 -5.75 5.81
CA TYR A 87 -5.29 -4.66 5.17
C TYR A 87 -6.70 -5.10 4.84
N ASP A 88 -7.69 -4.31 5.22
CA ASP A 88 -9.09 -4.63 5.07
C ASP A 88 -9.77 -3.72 4.03
N ILE A 89 -10.43 -4.33 3.04
CA ILE A 89 -11.35 -3.62 2.16
C ILE A 89 -12.78 -3.88 2.65
N TYR A 90 -13.42 -2.81 3.09
CA TYR A 90 -14.77 -2.83 3.63
C TYR A 90 -15.84 -2.96 2.53
N THR A 91 -16.88 -3.76 2.79
CA THR A 91 -18.11 -3.77 1.99
C THR A 91 -19.16 -2.88 2.63
N GLY A 92 -19.64 -1.91 1.87
CA GLY A 92 -20.79 -1.11 2.23
C GLY A 92 -22.12 -1.73 1.80
N SER A 93 -23.18 -0.96 1.92
CA SER A 93 -24.50 -1.33 1.41
C SER A 93 -25.27 -0.13 0.92
N ILE A 94 -26.17 -0.37 -0.02
CA ILE A 94 -27.12 0.62 -0.55
C ILE A 94 -28.51 -0.01 -0.68
N THR A 95 -29.54 0.82 -0.78
CA THR A 95 -30.88 0.37 -1.14
C THR A 95 -31.24 0.98 -2.49
N GLU A 96 -31.47 0.14 -3.48
CA GLU A 96 -31.94 0.55 -4.81
C GLU A 96 -33.31 -0.07 -5.08
N ASN A 97 -34.28 0.74 -5.46
CA ASN A 97 -35.63 0.29 -5.78
C ASN A 97 -36.25 -0.65 -4.73
N GLY A 98 -36.00 -0.36 -3.44
CA GLY A 98 -36.44 -1.19 -2.32
C GLY A 98 -35.61 -2.48 -2.09
N THR A 99 -34.58 -2.74 -2.87
CA THR A 99 -33.70 -3.91 -2.72
C THR A 99 -32.42 -3.52 -1.99
N TYR A 100 -32.08 -4.27 -0.94
CA TYR A 100 -30.83 -4.12 -0.22
C TYR A 100 -29.69 -4.81 -0.98
N LEU A 101 -28.62 -4.06 -1.27
CA LEU A 101 -27.48 -4.53 -2.04
C LEU A 101 -26.19 -4.24 -1.28
N TYR A 102 -25.25 -5.20 -1.30
CA TYR A 102 -23.88 -5.02 -0.83
C TYR A 102 -23.04 -4.39 -1.93
N THR A 103 -22.10 -3.53 -1.52
CA THR A 103 -21.26 -2.78 -2.44
C THR A 103 -19.82 -2.76 -1.94
N ALA A 104 -18.85 -2.77 -2.85
CA ALA A 104 -17.44 -2.60 -2.56
C ALA A 104 -16.75 -1.94 -3.75
N GLY A 105 -15.51 -1.52 -3.57
CA GLY A 105 -14.67 -1.06 -4.66
C GLY A 105 -13.20 -1.33 -4.38
N ALA A 106 -12.45 -1.58 -5.44
CA ALA A 106 -11.02 -1.80 -5.37
C ALA A 106 -10.28 -1.07 -6.49
N ILE A 107 -9.04 -0.72 -6.20
CA ILE A 107 -8.07 -0.14 -7.12
C ILE A 107 -6.84 -1.03 -7.08
N VAL A 108 -6.31 -1.38 -8.24
CA VAL A 108 -5.00 -2.02 -8.38
C VAL A 108 -4.12 -1.13 -9.21
N VAL A 109 -2.94 -0.78 -8.68
CA VAL A 109 -1.93 -0.02 -9.40
C VAL A 109 -0.69 -0.88 -9.55
N ARG A 110 -0.23 -1.04 -10.78
CA ARG A 110 1.05 -1.67 -11.07
C ARG A 110 2.06 -0.60 -11.43
N THR A 111 3.23 -0.68 -10.81
CA THR A 111 4.36 0.24 -11.01
C THR A 111 5.59 -0.56 -11.44
N PRO A 112 6.65 0.09 -11.92
CA PRO A 112 7.94 -0.58 -12.12
C PRO A 112 8.51 -1.21 -10.85
N HIS A 113 8.11 -0.72 -9.68
CA HIS A 113 8.65 -1.12 -8.37
C HIS A 113 7.76 -2.10 -7.60
N GLY A 114 6.48 -2.23 -7.95
CA GLY A 114 5.57 -3.12 -7.22
C GLY A 114 4.10 -2.86 -7.51
N VAL A 115 3.27 -3.37 -6.62
CA VAL A 115 1.80 -3.36 -6.75
C VAL A 115 1.17 -2.71 -5.53
N ILE A 116 0.17 -1.87 -5.78
CA ILE A 116 -0.74 -1.29 -4.78
C ILE A 116 -2.10 -1.96 -4.92
N ILE A 117 -2.68 -2.38 -3.80
CA ILE A 117 -4.09 -2.77 -3.69
C ILE A 117 -4.74 -1.82 -2.71
N GLN A 118 -5.77 -1.10 -3.16
CA GLN A 118 -6.46 -0.08 -2.36
C GLN A 118 -7.97 -0.26 -2.45
N GLY A 119 -8.63 -0.18 -1.31
CA GLY A 119 -10.08 -0.09 -1.27
C GLY A 119 -10.57 1.26 -1.76
N MET A 120 -11.79 1.29 -2.27
CA MET A 120 -12.52 2.54 -2.53
C MET A 120 -13.99 2.38 -2.16
N THR A 121 -14.64 3.51 -1.91
CA THR A 121 -16.10 3.52 -1.73
C THR A 121 -16.82 3.13 -3.02
N TYR A 122 -18.07 2.72 -2.92
CA TYR A 122 -18.89 2.44 -4.11
C TYR A 122 -19.03 3.67 -5.04
N THR A 123 -18.95 4.87 -4.50
CA THR A 123 -18.96 6.12 -5.26
C THR A 123 -17.63 6.44 -5.95
N GLY A 124 -16.61 5.56 -5.79
CA GLY A 124 -15.33 5.68 -6.47
C GLY A 124 -14.28 6.50 -5.72
N ILE A 125 -14.51 6.83 -4.43
CA ILE A 125 -13.56 7.57 -3.61
C ILE A 125 -12.54 6.58 -3.02
N PRO A 126 -11.25 6.69 -3.34
CA PRO A 126 -10.20 5.84 -2.76
C PRO A 126 -10.08 6.03 -1.24
N LEU A 127 -9.77 4.96 -0.52
CA LEU A 127 -9.42 5.02 0.89
C LEU A 127 -8.05 5.68 1.08
N GLU A 128 -7.79 6.24 2.26
CA GLU A 128 -6.52 6.93 2.54
C GLU A 128 -5.32 5.98 2.59
N SER A 129 -5.55 4.74 3.02
CA SER A 129 -4.52 3.70 3.12
C SER A 129 -4.65 2.67 2.00
N PHE A 130 -3.53 2.00 1.72
CA PHE A 130 -3.45 0.92 0.73
C PHE A 130 -2.44 -0.14 1.15
N PHE A 131 -2.59 -1.33 0.63
CA PHE A 131 -1.61 -2.40 0.73
C PHE A 131 -0.62 -2.28 -0.43
N TYR A 132 0.68 -2.33 -0.11
CA TYR A 132 1.76 -2.31 -1.10
C TYR A 132 2.67 -3.51 -0.92
N PHE A 133 3.12 -4.09 -2.01
CA PHE A 133 4.23 -5.03 -2.03
C PHE A 133 5.08 -4.82 -3.28
N GLY A 134 6.40 -4.93 -3.13
CA GLY A 134 7.30 -4.65 -4.24
C GLY A 134 8.75 -4.49 -3.80
N LYS A 135 9.47 -3.69 -4.55
CA LYS A 135 10.90 -3.44 -4.41
C LYS A 135 11.17 -2.04 -3.87
N ALA A 136 12.29 -1.94 -3.19
CA ALA A 136 12.90 -0.72 -2.71
C ALA A 136 14.42 -0.83 -2.91
N SER A 137 15.17 0.20 -2.57
CA SER A 137 16.61 0.18 -2.67
C SER A 137 17.27 0.54 -1.33
N SER A 138 18.40 -0.10 -1.05
CA SER A 138 19.33 0.29 0.01
C SER A 138 20.61 0.80 -0.64
N ALA A 139 21.07 1.97 -0.21
CA ALA A 139 22.33 2.54 -0.70
C ALA A 139 23.55 1.67 -0.41
N ILE A 140 23.47 0.80 0.59
CA ILE A 140 24.59 -0.01 1.09
C ILE A 140 24.47 -1.47 0.61
N LYS A 141 23.26 -2.03 0.57
CA LYS A 141 23.03 -3.49 0.41
C LYS A 141 22.25 -3.88 -0.85
N GLY A 142 21.88 -2.93 -1.69
CA GLY A 142 21.20 -3.19 -2.96
C GLY A 142 19.70 -3.37 -2.85
N GLU A 143 19.14 -4.36 -3.55
CA GLU A 143 17.69 -4.56 -3.68
C GLU A 143 17.05 -5.06 -2.38
N VAL A 144 15.86 -4.56 -2.10
CA VAL A 144 15.08 -4.86 -0.90
C VAL A 144 13.66 -5.20 -1.32
N THR A 145 13.13 -6.30 -0.82
CA THR A 145 11.71 -6.64 -0.95
C THR A 145 10.94 -6.02 0.22
N VAL A 146 9.86 -5.31 -0.08
CA VAL A 146 9.03 -4.62 0.91
C VAL A 146 7.55 -4.94 0.72
N HIS A 147 6.81 -4.95 1.82
CA HIS A 147 5.35 -4.96 1.82
C HIS A 147 4.81 -4.26 3.05
N GLY A 148 3.57 -3.80 3.00
CA GLY A 148 2.94 -3.21 4.17
C GLY A 148 1.70 -2.38 3.85
N ILE A 149 1.20 -1.71 4.88
CA ILE A 149 0.07 -0.79 4.79
C ILE A 149 0.62 0.63 4.78
N PHE A 150 0.39 1.33 3.69
CA PHE A 150 0.91 2.67 3.44
C PHE A 150 -0.25 3.67 3.44
N SER A 151 -0.05 4.80 4.11
CA SER A 151 -1.04 5.88 4.18
C SER A 151 -0.36 7.24 4.11
N ALA A 152 0.57 7.48 5.02
CA ALA A 152 1.34 8.70 5.16
C ALA A 152 2.75 8.36 5.62
N ALA A 153 3.68 9.27 5.45
CA ALA A 153 5.02 9.19 6.04
C ALA A 153 5.09 10.09 7.28
N SER A 154 5.80 9.62 8.31
CA SER A 154 6.26 10.49 9.40
C SER A 154 7.37 11.40 8.87
N TYR A 155 7.64 12.53 9.55
CA TYR A 155 8.66 13.46 9.11
C TYR A 155 9.79 13.57 10.12
N VAL A 156 11.01 13.61 9.58
CA VAL A 156 12.20 14.03 10.34
C VAL A 156 12.54 15.44 9.90
N TYR A 157 12.54 16.37 10.86
CA TYR A 157 12.89 17.74 10.60
C TYR A 157 14.38 17.97 10.88
N THR A 158 15.06 18.59 9.93
CA THR A 158 16.45 19.02 10.10
C THR A 158 16.47 20.53 10.38
N THR A 159 17.03 20.91 11.52
CA THR A 159 17.47 22.30 11.79
C THR A 159 19.00 22.31 11.81
N ALA A 160 19.63 23.44 11.57
CA ALA A 160 21.09 23.54 11.56
C ALA A 160 21.71 22.87 12.82
N GLY A 161 22.27 21.68 12.63
CA GLY A 161 22.93 20.88 13.66
C GLY A 161 22.03 19.99 14.54
N SER A 162 20.72 19.93 14.33
CA SER A 162 19.84 19.02 15.09
C SER A 162 18.80 18.34 14.24
N THR A 163 18.51 17.09 14.54
CA THR A 163 17.44 16.30 13.92
C THR A 163 16.36 16.09 14.97
N SER A 164 15.12 16.53 14.70
CA SER A 164 13.97 16.20 15.55
C SER A 164 13.03 15.30 14.76
N GLN A 165 12.58 14.24 15.41
CA GLN A 165 11.63 13.29 14.85
C GLN A 165 10.24 13.56 15.43
N GLU A 166 9.26 13.78 14.56
CA GLU A 166 7.86 13.72 14.94
C GLU A 166 7.30 12.35 14.47
N LEU A 167 7.01 11.49 15.45
CA LEU A 167 6.37 10.20 15.21
C LEU A 167 4.84 10.43 15.18
N GLY A 168 4.30 10.72 14.03
CA GLY A 168 2.85 10.77 13.81
C GLY A 168 2.43 9.64 12.89
N GLY A 169 1.52 8.78 13.35
CA GLY A 169 0.66 7.84 12.62
C GLY A 169 1.14 7.30 11.27
N GLY A 170 2.40 6.92 11.18
CA GLY A 170 3.01 6.51 9.94
C GLY A 170 2.61 5.10 9.49
N SER A 171 2.89 4.81 8.24
CA SER A 171 2.68 3.51 7.64
C SER A 171 3.61 2.47 8.27
N ILE A 172 3.09 1.28 8.51
CA ILE A 172 3.88 0.12 8.96
C ILE A 172 4.24 -0.70 7.73
N PHE A 173 5.50 -1.07 7.60
CA PHE A 173 5.97 -1.94 6.53
C PHE A 173 6.95 -2.98 7.05
N TYR A 174 7.05 -4.07 6.28
CA TYR A 174 8.00 -5.15 6.49
C TYR A 174 8.94 -5.21 5.30
N PHE A 175 10.20 -5.60 5.53
CA PHE A 175 11.18 -5.68 4.47
C PHE A 175 12.22 -6.78 4.73
N LYS A 176 12.81 -7.26 3.65
CA LYS A 176 14.02 -8.09 3.67
C LYS A 176 15.04 -7.52 2.70
N ILE A 177 16.32 -7.61 3.05
CA ILE A 177 17.42 -7.27 2.18
C ILE A 177 17.80 -8.53 1.43
N ASP A 178 17.65 -8.51 0.09
CA ASP A 178 17.76 -9.72 -0.73
C ASP A 178 19.18 -10.31 -0.76
N SER A 179 20.20 -9.51 -0.45
CA SER A 179 21.61 -9.95 -0.39
C SER A 179 22.06 -10.48 0.98
N GLU A 180 21.23 -10.39 2.03
CA GLU A 180 21.60 -10.86 3.37
C GLU A 180 21.44 -12.38 3.52
N THR A 181 22.36 -13.00 4.25
CA THR A 181 22.28 -14.43 4.60
C THR A 181 22.60 -14.58 6.11
N PRO A 182 21.69 -15.17 6.92
CA PRO A 182 20.35 -15.63 6.55
C PRO A 182 19.40 -14.46 6.27
N VAL A 183 18.46 -14.67 5.35
CA VAL A 183 17.40 -13.67 5.06
C VAL A 183 16.48 -13.54 6.27
N ALA A 184 16.38 -12.34 6.81
CA ALA A 184 15.48 -12.03 7.92
C ALA A 184 14.53 -10.89 7.54
N TRP A 185 13.24 -11.08 7.81
CA TRP A 185 12.26 -10.01 7.71
C TRP A 185 12.37 -9.08 8.91
N ARG A 186 12.31 -7.78 8.63
CA ARG A 186 12.33 -6.70 9.62
C ARG A 186 11.09 -5.83 9.41
N HIS A 187 10.74 -5.05 10.40
CA HIS A 187 9.66 -4.07 10.30
C HIS A 187 10.17 -2.66 10.55
N GLY A 188 9.45 -1.67 10.05
CA GLY A 188 9.79 -0.27 10.22
C GLY A 188 8.61 0.64 9.89
N VAL A 189 8.87 1.93 9.93
CA VAL A 189 7.92 2.98 9.57
C VAL A 189 8.45 3.81 8.41
N LEU A 190 7.54 4.39 7.63
CA LEU A 190 7.92 5.33 6.58
C LEU A 190 8.24 6.69 7.20
N THR A 191 9.27 7.33 6.69
CA THR A 191 9.65 8.68 7.05
C THR A 191 10.09 9.49 5.84
N ALA A 192 9.96 10.81 5.92
CA ALA A 192 10.49 11.75 4.94
C ALA A 192 11.32 12.83 5.65
N ILE A 193 12.40 13.26 5.01
CA ILE A 193 13.27 14.31 5.56
C ILE A 193 12.74 15.66 5.10
N ARG A 194 12.47 16.56 6.06
CA ARG A 194 12.06 17.93 5.79
C ARG A 194 12.94 18.94 6.54
N PRO A 195 13.30 20.06 5.93
CA PRO A 195 13.92 21.18 6.66
C PRO A 195 12.89 21.79 7.62
N ARG A 196 13.25 21.99 8.88
CA ARG A 196 12.38 22.66 9.87
C ARG A 196 12.28 24.16 9.58
N GLY A 197 11.06 24.70 9.57
CA GLY A 197 10.82 26.12 9.39
C GLY A 197 10.96 26.62 7.95
N ALA A 198 11.17 25.76 6.98
CA ALA A 198 11.09 26.13 5.58
C ALA A 198 9.62 26.39 5.21
N SER A 199 9.34 27.54 4.60
CA SER A 199 8.08 27.73 3.91
C SER A 199 8.13 26.89 2.62
N TYR A 200 7.31 25.87 2.56
CA TYR A 200 7.26 24.94 1.45
C TYR A 200 6.51 25.57 0.27
N GLY A 201 7.29 26.09 -0.67
CA GLY A 201 6.76 26.57 -1.95
C GLY A 201 5.95 27.86 -1.86
N ALA A 202 5.74 28.47 -3.01
CA ALA A 202 4.73 29.51 -3.17
C ALA A 202 3.34 28.90 -2.93
N ALA A 203 2.36 29.71 -2.51
CA ALA A 203 0.97 29.27 -2.34
C ALA A 203 0.52 28.52 -3.60
N GLY A 204 0.10 27.25 -3.44
CA GLY A 204 -0.29 26.36 -4.54
C GLY A 204 0.80 25.42 -5.07
N SER A 205 2.04 25.49 -4.59
CA SER A 205 3.10 24.56 -4.97
C SER A 205 2.96 23.24 -4.22
N ILE A 206 3.18 22.13 -4.93
CA ILE A 206 3.31 20.80 -4.35
C ILE A 206 4.79 20.46 -4.24
N VAL A 207 5.23 20.07 -3.07
CA VAL A 207 6.59 19.59 -2.80
C VAL A 207 6.58 18.11 -2.57
N ALA A 208 7.48 17.38 -3.20
CA ALA A 208 7.66 15.95 -3.03
C ALA A 208 9.00 15.67 -2.36
N SER A 209 8.95 14.99 -1.22
CA SER A 209 10.14 14.56 -0.47
C SER A 209 10.31 13.04 -0.57
N ALA A 210 11.56 12.58 -0.73
CA ALA A 210 11.88 11.16 -0.77
C ALA A 210 11.39 10.43 0.50
N VAL A 211 10.82 9.25 0.34
CA VAL A 211 10.32 8.41 1.42
C VAL A 211 11.32 7.30 1.72
N TYR A 212 11.62 7.11 3.00
CA TYR A 212 12.51 6.07 3.49
C TYR A 212 11.81 5.18 4.50
N GLY A 213 12.14 3.91 4.48
CA GLY A 213 11.85 2.99 5.55
C GLY A 213 12.95 3.01 6.61
N VAL A 214 12.59 3.12 7.87
CA VAL A 214 13.55 3.14 8.98
C VAL A 214 13.12 2.18 10.08
N THR A 215 14.10 1.54 10.73
CA THR A 215 13.90 0.67 11.88
C THR A 215 14.63 1.21 13.08
N GLY A 216 14.02 1.19 14.24
CA GLY A 216 14.57 1.45 15.57
C GLY A 216 15.58 2.60 15.70
N ALA A 217 16.82 2.40 15.30
CA ALA A 217 17.81 3.46 15.15
C ALA A 217 17.60 4.13 13.79
N ILE A 218 17.09 5.33 13.79
CA ILE A 218 16.54 6.09 12.66
C ILE A 218 17.44 6.13 11.41
N TRP A 219 18.73 5.95 11.53
CA TRP A 219 19.68 6.15 10.44
C TRP A 219 20.64 4.98 10.22
N ALA A 220 20.43 3.85 10.89
CA ALA A 220 21.36 2.73 10.75
C ALA A 220 21.38 2.18 9.32
N GLU A 221 20.22 2.06 8.67
CA GLU A 221 20.06 1.64 7.27
C GLU A 221 18.75 2.18 6.69
N PRO A 222 18.72 3.40 6.17
CA PRO A 222 17.52 3.91 5.52
C PRO A 222 17.29 3.18 4.19
N ILE A 223 16.06 2.68 4.00
CA ILE A 223 15.64 2.02 2.78
C ILE A 223 14.84 3.03 1.97
N ARG A 224 15.30 3.35 0.76
CA ARG A 224 14.58 4.22 -0.15
C ARG A 224 13.40 3.45 -0.76
N ILE A 225 12.20 3.92 -0.51
CA ILE A 225 11.00 3.39 -1.15
C ILE A 225 10.82 4.13 -2.48
N ASP A 226 11.37 3.58 -3.55
CA ASP A 226 11.55 4.26 -4.83
C ASP A 226 10.24 4.70 -5.48
N ALA A 227 9.16 3.95 -5.27
CA ALA A 227 7.85 4.25 -5.84
C ALA A 227 7.19 5.51 -5.23
N PHE A 228 7.56 5.92 -4.01
CA PHE A 228 6.80 6.91 -3.26
C PHE A 228 7.58 8.14 -2.88
N TYR A 229 6.84 9.25 -2.84
CA TYR A 229 7.26 10.53 -2.29
C TYR A 229 6.22 11.01 -1.27
N SER A 230 6.66 11.70 -0.24
CA SER A 230 5.77 12.38 0.68
C SER A 230 5.24 13.65 0.02
N LEU A 231 3.92 13.81 0.07
CA LEU A 231 3.22 15.01 -0.35
C LEU A 231 3.38 16.10 0.71
N ASP A 232 3.82 17.28 0.30
CA ASP A 232 3.78 18.50 1.09
C ASP A 232 3.19 19.63 0.27
N GLY A 233 2.35 20.45 0.89
CA GLY A 233 1.74 21.59 0.23
C GLY A 233 0.40 21.99 0.88
N PRO A 234 -0.07 23.20 0.59
CA PRO A 234 -1.30 23.73 1.16
C PRO A 234 -2.56 23.06 0.60
N VAL A 235 -2.45 22.36 -0.52
CA VAL A 235 -3.59 21.72 -1.20
C VAL A 235 -3.20 20.30 -1.55
N SER A 236 -4.03 19.35 -1.10
CA SER A 236 -3.90 17.95 -1.51
C SER A 236 -4.60 17.75 -2.87
N PRO A 237 -3.89 17.31 -3.91
CA PRO A 237 -4.52 17.00 -5.19
C PRO A 237 -5.54 15.85 -5.02
N PRO A 238 -6.55 15.73 -5.87
CA PRO A 238 -7.41 14.55 -5.90
C PRO A 238 -6.60 13.27 -6.12
N TYR A 239 -7.10 12.14 -5.61
CA TYR A 239 -6.47 10.84 -5.81
C TYR A 239 -6.36 10.50 -7.30
N TYR A 240 -5.23 9.96 -7.71
CA TYR A 240 -4.93 9.53 -9.09
C TYR A 240 -5.02 10.63 -10.14
N THR A 241 -4.95 11.88 -9.73
CA THR A 241 -4.77 13.01 -10.64
C THR A 241 -3.28 13.27 -10.83
N GLU A 242 -2.86 13.48 -12.09
CA GLU A 242 -1.48 13.83 -12.39
C GLU A 242 -1.16 15.23 -11.85
N VAL A 243 -0.05 15.32 -11.16
CA VAL A 243 0.55 16.57 -10.65
C VAL A 243 2.02 16.59 -10.99
N THR A 244 2.58 17.79 -11.17
CA THR A 244 4.01 17.95 -11.36
C THR A 244 4.63 18.49 -10.07
N ALA A 245 5.56 17.75 -9.49
CA ALA A 245 6.31 18.17 -8.32
C ALA A 245 7.81 17.90 -8.52
N GLY A 246 8.65 18.90 -8.34
CA GLY A 246 10.09 18.79 -8.56
C GLY A 246 10.49 18.37 -9.97
N GLY A 247 9.69 18.76 -10.98
CA GLY A 247 9.90 18.39 -12.39
C GLY A 247 9.48 16.95 -12.75
N ARG A 248 8.87 16.20 -11.84
CA ARG A 248 8.41 14.84 -12.02
C ARG A 248 6.89 14.77 -12.09
N LYS A 249 6.37 13.86 -12.90
CA LYS A 249 4.94 13.54 -12.94
C LYS A 249 4.62 12.54 -11.84
N MET A 250 3.63 12.85 -11.04
CA MET A 250 3.24 12.06 -9.87
C MET A 250 1.73 12.00 -9.75
N GLN A 251 1.22 11.05 -8.96
CA GLN A 251 -0.19 10.91 -8.64
C GLN A 251 -0.35 10.68 -7.13
N ARG A 252 -1.33 11.31 -6.50
CA ARG A 252 -1.65 11.06 -5.10
C ARG A 252 -2.28 9.67 -4.96
N VAL A 253 -1.75 8.82 -4.06
CA VAL A 253 -2.25 7.46 -3.80
C VAL A 253 -2.68 7.23 -2.36
N GLY A 254 -2.03 7.83 -1.38
CA GLY A 254 -2.35 7.77 0.04
C GLY A 254 -2.72 9.14 0.60
N LYS A 255 -2.87 9.21 1.92
CA LYS A 255 -3.20 10.46 2.61
C LYS A 255 -2.18 11.56 2.28
N GLU A 256 -0.90 11.24 2.38
CA GLU A 256 0.22 12.16 2.17
C GLU A 256 1.31 11.53 1.28
N LEU A 257 0.93 10.61 0.38
CA LEU A 257 1.87 9.92 -0.50
C LEU A 257 1.56 10.17 -1.96
N LEU A 258 2.61 10.46 -2.71
CA LEU A 258 2.63 10.58 -4.16
C LEU A 258 3.34 9.35 -4.73
N LEU A 259 2.78 8.82 -5.81
CA LEU A 259 3.36 7.78 -6.64
C LEU A 259 4.01 8.44 -7.86
N GLU A 260 5.27 8.11 -8.15
CA GLU A 260 5.94 8.52 -9.38
C GLU A 260 5.38 7.72 -10.57
N GLY A 261 5.00 8.45 -11.64
CA GLY A 261 4.42 7.91 -12.88
C GLY A 261 5.44 7.41 -13.89
#